data_28776adfbd732bee5f3752ea46f551c8
#
_entry.id   28776adfbd732bee5f3752ea46f551c8
#
_cell.length_a   1.000
_cell.length_b   1.000
_cell.length_c   1.000
_cell.angle_alpha   90.00
_cell.angle_beta   90.00
_cell.angle_gamma   90.00
#
_symmetry.space_group_name_H-M   'P 1'
#
loop_
_entity.id
_entity.type
_entity.pdbx_description
1 polymer ?
#
loop_
_entity_poly.entity_id
_entity_poly.type
_entity_poly.pdbx_seq_one_letter_code
_entity_poly.pdbx_strand_id
1 'polypeptide(L)'
;YKHHKTFYPEQERLFMVKSIKYVKDAYINAGDGIMDFVPTIDIVKPDIFVVNADGSSEAKRQFCQERGIEYVVLQRTPADGLTARSSTDIKDSTCQLPTRLDLAGTWIDQPYVSCHAPGWAITMSLLPTFEVRERCGLSTSTRNMIKKIWPVKLPDMNPEILAKLVFCFENDPERSDGIVSGAQDAIGICMPGLVRHYYDNRFWPDKFETCLDEKVLSWVES
;
A
#
# COMPACT_ATOMS: atom_id res chain seq x y z
N TYR A 1 -8.59 -11.06 16.34
CA TYR A 1 -7.83 -11.79 15.31
C TYR A 1 -7.76 -10.93 14.08
N LYS A 2 -6.63 -10.97 13.32
CA LYS A 2 -6.34 -10.05 12.23
C LYS A 2 -7.42 -10.16 11.14
N HIS A 3 -8.40 -9.27 11.13
CA HIS A 3 -9.45 -9.18 10.11
C HIS A 3 -8.93 -8.66 8.75
N HIS A 4 -7.61 -8.69 8.52
CA HIS A 4 -7.01 -8.21 7.27
C HIS A 4 -6.79 -9.37 6.31
N LYS A 5 -7.38 -9.25 5.13
CA LYS A 5 -7.11 -10.14 4.01
C LYS A 5 -5.59 -10.21 3.77
N THR A 6 -5.03 -11.42 3.81
CA THR A 6 -3.61 -11.61 3.56
C THR A 6 -3.27 -11.23 2.11
N PHE A 7 -2.10 -10.65 1.90
CA PHE A 7 -1.65 -10.23 0.56
C PHE A 7 -1.48 -11.42 -0.39
N TYR A 8 -0.99 -12.53 0.15
CA TYR A 8 -0.84 -13.79 -0.58
C TYR A 8 -1.85 -14.82 -0.07
N PRO A 9 -2.54 -15.56 -0.95
CA PRO A 9 -3.36 -16.69 -0.60
C PRO A 9 -2.58 -17.75 0.20
N GLU A 10 -3.27 -18.53 0.99
CA GLU A 10 -2.63 -19.54 1.85
C GLU A 10 -1.85 -20.59 1.06
N GLN A 11 -2.32 -20.97 -0.13
CA GLN A 11 -1.66 -21.91 -1.01
C GLN A 11 -0.31 -21.39 -1.54
N GLU A 12 -0.24 -20.10 -1.90
CA GLU A 12 1.01 -19.48 -2.31
C GLU A 12 1.99 -19.40 -1.15
N ARG A 13 1.52 -19.06 0.05
CA ARG A 13 2.36 -19.06 1.26
C ARG A 13 2.89 -20.46 1.58
N LEU A 14 2.03 -21.48 1.44
CA LEU A 14 2.42 -22.88 1.61
C LEU A 14 3.53 -23.27 0.62
N PHE A 15 3.35 -22.93 -0.66
CA PHE A 15 4.34 -23.17 -1.70
C PHE A 15 5.69 -22.51 -1.37
N MET A 16 5.67 -21.23 -0.97
CA MET A 16 6.88 -20.50 -0.60
C MET A 16 7.62 -21.17 0.58
N VAL A 17 6.88 -21.57 1.63
CA VAL A 17 7.48 -22.23 2.80
C VAL A 17 8.07 -23.58 2.43
N LYS A 18 7.39 -24.38 1.61
CA LYS A 18 7.90 -25.68 1.10
C LYS A 18 9.15 -25.55 0.24
N SER A 19 9.37 -24.40 -0.39
CA SER A 19 10.55 -24.13 -1.22
C SER A 19 11.80 -23.79 -0.42
N ILE A 20 11.70 -23.62 0.91
CA ILE A 20 12.85 -23.33 1.77
C ILE A 20 13.69 -24.61 1.95
N LYS A 21 14.99 -24.53 1.64
CA LYS A 21 15.92 -25.66 1.63
C LYS A 21 15.87 -26.57 2.88
N TYR A 22 15.62 -26.04 4.04
CA TYR A 22 15.64 -26.77 5.31
C TYR A 22 14.26 -27.17 5.82
N VAL A 23 13.18 -26.83 5.09
CA VAL A 23 11.82 -27.22 5.42
C VAL A 23 11.54 -28.56 4.77
N LYS A 24 11.31 -29.61 5.59
CA LYS A 24 10.96 -30.93 5.13
C LYS A 24 9.54 -30.98 4.60
N ASP A 25 8.61 -30.37 5.34
CA ASP A 25 7.19 -30.28 4.96
C ASP A 25 6.54 -29.05 5.57
N ALA A 26 5.40 -28.64 5.01
CA ALA A 26 4.61 -27.52 5.52
C ALA A 26 3.12 -27.82 5.34
N TYR A 27 2.31 -27.34 6.28
CA TYR A 27 0.88 -27.60 6.37
C TYR A 27 0.11 -26.29 6.58
N ILE A 28 -1.11 -26.24 6.06
CA ILE A 28 -2.07 -25.20 6.41
C ILE A 28 -2.80 -25.67 7.67
N ASN A 29 -2.79 -24.87 8.73
CA ASN A 29 -3.50 -25.19 9.94
C ASN A 29 -5.00 -25.16 9.70
N ALA A 30 -5.70 -26.19 10.18
CA ALA A 30 -7.14 -26.35 10.02
C ALA A 30 -7.95 -25.85 11.25
N GLY A 31 -7.26 -25.39 12.30
CA GLY A 31 -7.90 -24.87 13.52
C GLY A 31 -8.10 -23.36 13.49
N ASP A 32 -8.74 -22.86 14.53
CA ASP A 32 -9.05 -21.44 14.70
C ASP A 32 -8.34 -20.83 15.91
N GLY A 33 -8.15 -19.52 15.86
CA GLY A 33 -7.64 -18.74 16.97
C GLY A 33 -6.15 -18.93 17.25
N ILE A 34 -5.73 -18.78 18.51
CA ILE A 34 -4.32 -18.86 18.93
C ILE A 34 -3.82 -20.31 19.01
N MET A 35 -4.70 -21.28 18.96
CA MET A 35 -4.44 -22.72 19.01
C MET A 35 -4.76 -23.40 17.66
N ASP A 36 -4.71 -22.68 16.57
CA ASP A 36 -5.04 -23.14 15.21
C ASP A 36 -4.19 -24.33 14.72
N PHE A 37 -3.02 -24.52 15.32
CA PHE A 37 -2.09 -25.61 15.02
C PHE A 37 -2.47 -26.96 15.63
N VAL A 38 -3.40 -27.02 16.60
CA VAL A 38 -3.74 -28.25 17.35
C VAL A 38 -4.09 -29.43 16.44
N PRO A 39 -4.92 -29.30 15.40
CA PRO A 39 -5.21 -30.42 14.51
C PRO A 39 -3.98 -30.90 13.72
N THR A 40 -3.01 -30.03 13.51
CA THR A 40 -1.81 -30.33 12.73
C THR A 40 -0.72 -31.02 13.58
N ILE A 41 -0.71 -30.81 14.87
CA ILE A 41 0.26 -31.40 15.81
C ILE A 41 0.22 -32.94 15.77
N ASP A 42 -0.97 -33.53 15.69
CA ASP A 42 -1.13 -34.97 15.66
C ASP A 42 -0.62 -35.61 14.36
N ILE A 43 -0.55 -34.83 13.29
CA ILE A 43 0.02 -35.22 12.00
C ILE A 43 1.55 -35.10 12.03
N VAL A 44 2.06 -33.97 12.52
CA VAL A 44 3.50 -33.64 12.51
C VAL A 44 4.24 -34.37 13.62
N LYS A 45 3.64 -34.52 14.79
CA LYS A 45 4.23 -35.13 16.01
C LYS A 45 5.63 -34.56 16.31
N PRO A 46 5.75 -33.24 16.52
CA PRO A 46 7.04 -32.61 16.71
C PRO A 46 7.63 -32.92 18.10
N ASP A 47 8.94 -33.08 18.18
CA ASP A 47 9.66 -33.14 19.45
C ASP A 47 9.83 -31.74 20.06
N ILE A 48 9.95 -30.71 19.20
CA ILE A 48 10.18 -29.32 19.60
C ILE A 48 9.15 -28.42 18.91
N PHE A 49 8.49 -27.57 19.70
CA PHE A 49 7.56 -26.54 19.21
C PHE A 49 8.20 -25.16 19.38
N VAL A 50 8.49 -24.51 18.26
CA VAL A 50 9.21 -23.24 18.23
C VAL A 50 8.26 -22.09 17.90
N VAL A 51 8.29 -21.03 18.71
CA VAL A 51 7.52 -19.79 18.48
C VAL A 51 8.42 -18.57 18.64
N ASN A 52 8.03 -17.46 18.01
CA ASN A 52 8.61 -16.17 18.33
C ASN A 52 7.99 -15.61 19.63
N ALA A 53 8.71 -14.72 20.31
CA ALA A 53 8.28 -14.12 21.57
C ALA A 53 6.89 -13.46 21.49
N ASP A 54 6.59 -12.79 20.36
CA ASP A 54 5.30 -12.14 20.10
C ASP A 54 4.14 -13.13 19.81
N GLY A 55 4.46 -14.36 19.46
CA GLY A 55 3.49 -15.46 19.25
C GLY A 55 3.40 -16.42 20.41
N SER A 56 4.19 -16.24 21.47
CA SER A 56 4.19 -17.09 22.67
C SER A 56 2.96 -16.81 23.55
N SER A 57 2.42 -17.86 24.16
CA SER A 57 1.37 -17.75 25.17
C SER A 57 1.46 -18.89 26.16
N GLU A 58 0.92 -18.68 27.38
CA GLU A 58 0.91 -19.69 28.42
C GLU A 58 0.09 -20.93 28.00
N ALA A 59 -1.03 -20.73 27.29
CA ALA A 59 -1.83 -21.83 26.76
C ALA A 59 -1.03 -22.76 25.82
N LYS A 60 -0.18 -22.20 24.95
CA LYS A 60 0.68 -22.99 24.07
C LYS A 60 1.76 -23.74 24.86
N ARG A 61 2.34 -23.09 25.86
CA ARG A 61 3.35 -23.70 26.75
C ARG A 61 2.79 -24.90 27.48
N GLN A 62 1.64 -24.72 28.13
CA GLN A 62 0.95 -25.79 28.85
C GLN A 62 0.56 -26.94 27.92
N PHE A 63 0.00 -26.65 26.75
CA PHE A 63 -0.35 -27.65 25.74
C PHE A 63 0.85 -28.53 25.33
N CYS A 64 2.02 -27.92 25.12
CA CYS A 64 3.24 -28.63 24.77
C CYS A 64 3.75 -29.48 25.94
N GLN A 65 3.72 -28.92 27.17
CA GLN A 65 4.14 -29.63 28.38
C GLN A 65 3.29 -30.91 28.64
N GLU A 66 1.97 -30.82 28.49
CA GLU A 66 1.05 -31.96 28.65
C GLU A 66 1.33 -33.09 27.64
N ARG A 67 1.97 -32.77 26.49
CA ARG A 67 2.30 -33.74 25.43
C ARG A 67 3.78 -34.11 25.37
N GLY A 68 4.60 -33.63 26.30
CA GLY A 68 6.03 -33.90 26.32
C GLY A 68 6.79 -33.25 25.16
N ILE A 69 6.22 -32.17 24.57
CA ILE A 69 6.87 -31.41 23.48
C ILE A 69 7.71 -30.29 24.09
N GLU A 70 8.96 -30.19 23.69
CA GLU A 70 9.82 -29.07 24.09
C GLU A 70 9.31 -27.75 23.53
N TYR A 71 9.11 -26.74 24.40
CA TYR A 71 8.61 -25.43 23.97
C TYR A 71 9.73 -24.39 23.95
N VAL A 72 10.11 -23.93 22.75
CA VAL A 72 11.22 -22.99 22.54
C VAL A 72 10.68 -21.63 22.08
N VAL A 73 11.09 -20.57 22.76
CA VAL A 73 10.74 -19.19 22.41
C VAL A 73 11.95 -18.47 21.81
N LEU A 74 11.84 -18.06 20.58
CA LEU A 74 12.89 -17.31 19.89
C LEU A 74 12.63 -15.81 19.91
N GLN A 75 13.70 -15.04 20.03
CA GLN A 75 13.65 -13.60 19.78
C GLN A 75 13.76 -13.34 18.27
N ARG A 76 13.05 -12.32 17.78
CA ARG A 76 13.19 -11.87 16.40
C ARG A 76 14.49 -11.08 16.23
N THR A 77 15.60 -11.77 16.22
CA THR A 77 16.89 -11.16 15.96
C THR A 77 17.24 -11.41 14.48
N PRO A 78 17.40 -10.36 13.67
CA PRO A 78 17.85 -10.54 12.29
C PRO A 78 19.28 -11.08 12.27
N ALA A 79 19.64 -11.79 11.20
CA ALA A 79 21.03 -12.21 11.01
C ALA A 79 21.94 -10.98 10.84
N ASP A 80 23.24 -11.17 11.13
CA ASP A 80 24.22 -10.09 11.04
C ASP A 80 24.19 -9.39 9.67
N GLY A 81 24.16 -8.07 9.69
CA GLY A 81 24.08 -7.24 8.50
C GLY A 81 22.66 -7.06 7.92
N LEU A 82 21.61 -7.66 8.51
CA LEU A 82 20.22 -7.47 8.10
C LEU A 82 19.49 -6.52 9.07
N THR A 83 18.64 -5.68 8.50
CA THR A 83 17.75 -4.80 9.28
C THR A 83 16.53 -5.58 9.78
N ALA A 84 16.16 -5.40 11.05
CA ALA A 84 14.91 -5.94 11.59
C ALA A 84 13.72 -5.38 10.80
N ARG A 85 12.82 -6.26 10.35
CA ARG A 85 11.60 -5.88 9.63
C ARG A 85 10.43 -6.70 10.14
N SER A 86 9.31 -6.06 10.39
CA SER A 86 8.04 -6.74 10.61
C SER A 86 7.23 -6.83 9.31
N SER A 87 6.26 -7.74 9.26
CA SER A 87 5.31 -7.79 8.14
C SER A 87 4.45 -6.53 8.07
N THR A 88 4.27 -5.81 9.18
CA THR A 88 3.60 -4.51 9.22
C THR A 88 4.50 -3.46 8.59
N ASP A 89 5.78 -3.36 9.00
CA ASP A 89 6.73 -2.41 8.41
C ASP A 89 6.88 -2.63 6.90
N ILE A 90 6.91 -3.91 6.45
CA ILE A 90 6.96 -4.22 5.02
C ILE A 90 5.67 -3.76 4.32
N LYS A 91 4.50 -3.96 4.91
CA LYS A 91 3.23 -3.50 4.33
C LYS A 91 3.14 -1.98 4.31
N ASP A 92 3.54 -1.33 5.37
CA ASP A 92 3.51 0.14 5.50
C ASP A 92 4.55 0.80 4.59
N SER A 93 5.72 0.16 4.41
CA SER A 93 6.74 0.61 3.46
C SER A 93 6.41 0.32 2.00
N THR A 94 5.55 -0.67 1.72
CA THR A 94 5.31 -1.15 0.35
C THR A 94 4.27 -0.35 -0.42
N CYS A 95 3.58 0.62 0.14
CA CYS A 95 2.64 1.43 -0.63
C CYS A 95 2.47 2.86 -0.10
N GLN A 96 3.56 3.59 0.04
CA GLN A 96 3.53 5.04 0.28
C GLN A 96 3.23 5.77 -1.04
N LEU A 97 2.03 5.57 -1.57
CA LEU A 97 1.56 6.41 -2.65
C LEU A 97 1.11 7.75 -2.09
N PRO A 98 1.59 8.86 -2.65
CA PRO A 98 1.11 10.17 -2.30
C PRO A 98 -0.41 10.27 -2.43
N THR A 99 -0.99 11.17 -1.67
CA THR A 99 -2.40 11.52 -1.71
C THR A 99 -2.50 12.95 -2.23
N ARG A 100 -3.41 13.20 -3.15
CA ARG A 100 -3.68 14.55 -3.62
C ARG A 100 -4.61 15.26 -2.63
N LEU A 101 -4.26 16.49 -2.26
CA LEU A 101 -5.14 17.43 -1.62
C LEU A 101 -5.46 18.55 -2.62
N ASP A 102 -6.74 18.83 -2.85
CA ASP A 102 -7.20 19.99 -3.61
C ASP A 102 -7.33 21.20 -2.70
N LEU A 103 -6.60 22.25 -3.02
CA LEU A 103 -6.72 23.52 -2.33
C LEU A 103 -7.65 24.49 -3.07
N ALA A 104 -7.68 24.42 -4.38
CA ALA A 104 -8.56 25.26 -5.22
C ALA A 104 -8.75 24.66 -6.62
N GLY A 105 -9.80 25.07 -7.30
CA GLY A 105 -10.05 24.77 -8.73
C GLY A 105 -10.55 23.35 -8.99
N THR A 106 -11.24 22.75 -8.05
CA THR A 106 -11.89 21.43 -8.22
C THR A 106 -12.78 21.42 -9.46
N TRP A 107 -12.66 20.38 -10.31
CA TRP A 107 -13.41 20.18 -11.57
C TRP A 107 -12.98 21.04 -12.75
N ILE A 108 -12.04 21.97 -12.61
CA ILE A 108 -11.59 22.82 -13.73
C ILE A 108 -10.81 22.05 -14.79
N ASP A 109 -10.31 20.85 -14.45
CA ASP A 109 -9.69 19.89 -15.36
C ASP A 109 -10.69 19.17 -16.28
N GLN A 110 -11.98 19.53 -16.17
CA GLN A 110 -13.01 19.05 -17.08
C GLN A 110 -13.27 20.10 -18.17
N PRO A 111 -13.14 19.78 -19.46
CA PRO A 111 -13.37 20.72 -20.55
C PRO A 111 -14.72 21.41 -20.50
N TYR A 112 -15.77 20.71 -20.09
CA TYR A 112 -17.12 21.29 -19.97
C TYR A 112 -17.23 22.35 -18.87
N VAL A 113 -16.24 22.42 -17.95
CA VAL A 113 -16.13 23.49 -16.96
C VAL A 113 -15.20 24.58 -17.47
N SER A 114 -13.95 24.20 -17.86
CA SER A 114 -12.92 25.17 -18.25
C SER A 114 -13.21 25.88 -19.56
N CYS A 115 -14.05 25.35 -20.43
CA CYS A 115 -14.50 26.09 -21.62
C CYS A 115 -15.34 27.34 -21.30
N HIS A 116 -16.01 27.36 -20.14
CA HIS A 116 -16.78 28.51 -19.70
C HIS A 116 -15.96 29.49 -18.84
N ALA A 117 -15.00 28.96 -18.08
CA ALA A 117 -14.16 29.76 -17.19
C ALA A 117 -12.77 29.09 -17.09
N PRO A 118 -11.86 29.39 -18.02
CA PRO A 118 -10.48 28.91 -17.89
C PRO A 118 -9.84 29.39 -16.60
N GLY A 119 -9.00 28.55 -16.00
CA GLY A 119 -8.43 28.93 -14.70
C GLY A 119 -7.42 27.94 -14.14
N TRP A 120 -7.01 28.22 -12.92
CA TRP A 120 -6.02 27.46 -12.18
C TRP A 120 -6.65 26.47 -11.21
N ALA A 121 -6.16 25.24 -11.20
CA ALA A 121 -6.27 24.36 -10.05
C ALA A 121 -5.00 24.44 -9.22
N ILE A 122 -5.12 24.18 -7.92
CA ILE A 122 -3.99 24.11 -6.99
C ILE A 122 -4.11 22.81 -6.23
N THR A 123 -3.12 21.95 -6.38
CA THR A 123 -3.05 20.65 -5.70
C THR A 123 -1.77 20.53 -4.89
N MET A 124 -1.82 19.76 -3.83
CA MET A 124 -0.67 19.40 -3.00
C MET A 124 -0.54 17.88 -2.91
N SER A 125 0.69 17.40 -3.09
CA SER A 125 1.03 15.99 -2.91
C SER A 125 1.44 15.76 -1.46
N LEU A 126 0.74 14.87 -0.76
CA LEU A 126 1.00 14.52 0.63
C LEU A 126 1.33 13.04 0.75
N LEU A 127 2.33 12.69 1.55
CA LEU A 127 2.54 11.32 1.99
C LEU A 127 1.64 11.05 3.19
N PRO A 128 0.61 10.20 3.05
CA PRO A 128 -0.32 9.96 4.14
C PRO A 128 0.37 9.20 5.27
N THR A 129 0.17 9.65 6.49
CA THR A 129 0.58 8.96 7.72
C THR A 129 -0.41 7.88 8.15
N PHE A 130 -1.53 7.75 7.45
CA PHE A 130 -2.61 6.79 7.70
C PHE A 130 -3.06 6.12 6.41
N GLU A 131 -3.68 4.95 6.53
CA GLU A 131 -4.22 4.23 5.39
C GLU A 131 -5.60 4.78 5.01
N VAL A 132 -5.71 5.27 3.77
CA VAL A 132 -6.99 5.70 3.17
C VAL A 132 -7.67 4.47 2.56
N ARG A 133 -8.71 3.95 3.23
CA ARG A 133 -9.38 2.70 2.83
C ARG A 133 -10.63 2.91 2.00
N GLU A 134 -11.35 4.00 2.23
CA GLU A 134 -12.64 4.29 1.61
C GLU A 134 -12.53 5.47 0.63
N ARG A 135 -13.57 5.63 -0.20
CA ARG A 135 -13.65 6.77 -1.12
C ARG A 135 -13.87 8.05 -0.31
N CYS A 136 -12.84 8.88 -0.22
CA CYS A 136 -12.81 10.07 0.64
C CYS A 136 -12.45 11.36 -0.12
N GLY A 137 -12.55 11.38 -1.44
CA GLY A 137 -12.17 12.54 -2.25
C GLY A 137 -10.66 12.80 -2.37
N LEU A 138 -9.82 11.88 -1.87
CA LEU A 138 -8.36 11.98 -1.91
C LEU A 138 -7.75 11.14 -3.03
N SER A 139 -8.29 11.24 -4.25
CA SER A 139 -7.81 10.50 -5.43
C SER A 139 -7.81 8.98 -5.27
N THR A 140 -8.81 8.45 -4.56
CA THR A 140 -8.84 7.02 -4.19
C THR A 140 -8.89 6.09 -5.40
N SER A 141 -9.65 6.44 -6.45
CA SER A 141 -9.75 5.66 -7.70
C SER A 141 -8.41 5.57 -8.42
N THR A 142 -7.78 6.72 -8.65
CA THR A 142 -6.48 6.84 -9.31
C THR A 142 -5.39 6.11 -8.51
N ARG A 143 -5.36 6.27 -7.18
CA ARG A 143 -4.42 5.56 -6.31
C ARG A 143 -4.63 4.03 -6.37
N ASN A 144 -5.87 3.55 -6.39
CA ASN A 144 -6.16 2.14 -6.50
C ASN A 144 -5.74 1.56 -7.87
N MET A 145 -5.86 2.34 -8.94
CA MET A 145 -5.36 1.97 -10.25
C MET A 145 -3.83 1.92 -10.24
N ILE A 146 -3.15 2.94 -9.70
CA ILE A 146 -1.69 2.99 -9.56
C ILE A 146 -1.16 1.77 -8.79
N LYS A 147 -1.80 1.39 -7.68
CA LYS A 147 -1.43 0.22 -6.87
C LYS A 147 -1.48 -1.10 -7.65
N LYS A 148 -2.35 -1.20 -8.64
CA LYS A 148 -2.42 -2.40 -9.50
C LYS A 148 -1.25 -2.47 -10.48
N ILE A 149 -0.75 -1.32 -10.92
CA ILE A 149 0.36 -1.22 -11.89
C ILE A 149 1.71 -1.26 -11.16
N TRP A 150 1.84 -0.47 -10.08
CA TRP A 150 3.04 -0.35 -9.26
C TRP A 150 2.71 -0.63 -7.78
N PRO A 151 2.68 -1.89 -7.38
CA PRO A 151 2.21 -2.27 -6.03
C PRO A 151 3.16 -1.87 -4.89
N VAL A 152 4.42 -1.54 -5.19
CA VAL A 152 5.43 -1.23 -4.17
C VAL A 152 5.66 0.27 -4.04
N LYS A 153 6.00 0.94 -5.12
CA LYS A 153 6.26 2.39 -5.17
C LYS A 153 6.09 2.90 -6.60
N LEU A 154 5.90 4.20 -6.73
CA LEU A 154 5.99 4.86 -8.04
C LEU A 154 7.39 4.68 -8.64
N PRO A 155 7.50 4.53 -9.98
CA PRO A 155 8.80 4.47 -10.63
C PRO A 155 9.56 5.78 -10.46
N ASP A 156 10.89 5.68 -10.34
CA ASP A 156 11.78 6.83 -10.28
C ASP A 156 12.01 7.37 -11.69
N MET A 157 11.20 8.34 -12.08
CA MET A 157 11.22 8.96 -13.39
C MET A 157 10.79 10.43 -13.30
N ASN A 158 10.84 11.15 -14.40
CA ASN A 158 10.36 12.52 -14.45
C ASN A 158 8.89 12.60 -14.00
N PRO A 159 8.56 13.42 -12.98
CA PRO A 159 7.22 13.47 -12.39
C PRO A 159 6.11 13.85 -13.38
N GLU A 160 6.39 14.72 -14.33
CA GLU A 160 5.42 15.10 -15.38
C GLU A 160 5.12 13.94 -16.32
N ILE A 161 6.16 13.19 -16.73
CA ILE A 161 5.98 12.01 -17.57
C ILE A 161 5.19 10.94 -16.81
N LEU A 162 5.50 10.76 -15.53
CA LEU A 162 4.75 9.83 -14.68
C LEU A 162 3.28 10.23 -14.55
N ALA A 163 3.00 11.52 -14.31
CA ALA A 163 1.64 12.03 -14.26
C ALA A 163 0.88 11.82 -15.58
N LYS A 164 1.53 12.02 -16.74
CA LYS A 164 0.94 11.73 -18.06
C LYS A 164 0.63 10.24 -18.23
N LEU A 165 1.53 9.36 -17.82
CA LEU A 165 1.29 7.92 -17.87
C LEU A 165 0.11 7.51 -16.99
N VAL A 166 0.04 8.01 -15.75
CA VAL A 166 -1.08 7.76 -14.84
C VAL A 166 -2.40 8.24 -15.43
N PHE A 167 -2.42 9.45 -15.98
CA PHE A 167 -3.57 10.02 -16.68
C PHE A 167 -4.02 9.14 -17.87
N CYS A 168 -3.08 8.66 -18.68
CA CYS A 168 -3.39 7.76 -19.79
C CYS A 168 -3.95 6.41 -19.32
N PHE A 169 -3.38 5.82 -18.26
CA PHE A 169 -3.89 4.56 -17.71
C PHE A 169 -5.28 4.70 -17.09
N GLU A 170 -5.57 5.83 -16.45
CA GLU A 170 -6.89 6.09 -15.88
C GLU A 170 -7.95 6.26 -16.97
N ASN A 171 -7.57 6.80 -18.11
CA ASN A 171 -8.44 7.05 -19.26
C ASN A 171 -8.31 5.99 -20.38
N ASP A 172 -7.75 4.81 -20.06
CA ASP A 172 -7.68 3.70 -21.00
C ASP A 172 -9.11 3.29 -21.45
N PRO A 173 -9.45 3.35 -22.77
CA PRO A 173 -10.79 3.05 -23.28
C PRO A 173 -11.30 1.64 -22.93
N GLU A 174 -10.38 0.69 -22.72
CA GLU A 174 -10.75 -0.69 -22.34
C GLU A 174 -11.16 -0.80 -20.85
N ARG A 175 -10.87 0.22 -20.04
CA ARG A 175 -11.07 0.23 -18.58
C ARG A 175 -12.00 1.32 -18.09
N SER A 176 -12.22 2.34 -18.89
CA SER A 176 -13.09 3.47 -18.52
C SER A 176 -14.53 3.20 -18.95
N ASP A 177 -15.47 3.68 -18.14
CA ASP A 177 -16.91 3.62 -18.43
C ASP A 177 -17.33 4.65 -19.52
N GLY A 178 -16.39 5.09 -20.36
CA GLY A 178 -16.59 6.15 -21.34
C GLY A 178 -16.52 7.57 -20.75
N ILE A 179 -16.25 7.70 -19.46
CA ILE A 179 -16.06 8.99 -18.79
C ILE A 179 -14.56 9.27 -18.73
N VAL A 180 -14.14 10.41 -19.25
CA VAL A 180 -12.73 10.84 -19.17
C VAL A 180 -12.50 11.57 -17.85
N SER A 181 -11.60 11.03 -17.03
CA SER A 181 -11.11 11.69 -15.81
C SER A 181 -10.18 12.85 -16.18
N GLY A 182 -10.24 13.95 -15.43
CA GLY A 182 -9.30 15.04 -15.56
C GLY A 182 -7.90 14.71 -15.01
N ALA A 183 -6.94 15.59 -15.23
CA ALA A 183 -5.55 15.33 -14.88
C ALA A 183 -5.17 15.69 -13.44
N GLN A 184 -6.06 16.32 -12.65
CA GLN A 184 -5.75 16.79 -11.28
C GLN A 184 -5.25 15.67 -10.38
N ASP A 185 -5.90 14.49 -10.42
CA ASP A 185 -5.53 13.35 -9.59
C ASP A 185 -4.13 12.84 -9.94
N ALA A 186 -3.85 12.65 -11.21
CA ALA A 186 -2.57 12.18 -11.69
C ALA A 186 -1.44 13.17 -11.35
N ILE A 187 -1.68 14.46 -11.56
CA ILE A 187 -0.71 15.54 -11.25
C ILE A 187 -0.47 15.61 -9.74
N GLY A 188 -1.52 15.67 -8.93
CA GLY A 188 -1.40 15.81 -7.49
C GLY A 188 -0.81 14.60 -6.78
N ILE A 189 -0.83 13.40 -7.40
CA ILE A 189 -0.16 12.20 -6.87
C ILE A 189 1.31 12.17 -7.29
N CYS A 190 1.60 12.52 -8.55
CA CYS A 190 2.94 12.29 -9.14
C CYS A 190 3.87 13.50 -9.04
N MET A 191 3.33 14.72 -9.03
CA MET A 191 4.12 15.94 -8.94
C MET A 191 4.38 16.31 -7.48
N PRO A 192 5.64 16.50 -7.05
CA PRO A 192 5.95 16.77 -5.66
C PRO A 192 5.58 18.20 -5.25
N GLY A 193 5.23 18.37 -3.97
CA GLY A 193 4.98 19.68 -3.36
C GLY A 193 3.64 20.30 -3.75
N LEU A 194 3.63 21.62 -3.83
CA LEU A 194 2.46 22.42 -4.21
C LEU A 194 2.52 22.73 -5.70
N VAL A 195 1.48 22.37 -6.45
CA VAL A 195 1.42 22.53 -7.90
C VAL A 195 0.20 23.35 -8.28
N ARG A 196 0.38 24.41 -9.05
CA ARG A 196 -0.72 25.06 -9.76
C ARG A 196 -0.68 24.70 -11.23
N HIS A 197 -1.83 24.37 -11.79
CA HIS A 197 -1.97 23.94 -13.17
C HIS A 197 -3.18 24.60 -13.82
N TYR A 198 -2.98 25.12 -15.05
CA TYR A 198 -3.95 25.95 -15.76
C TYR A 198 -4.66 25.15 -16.83
N TYR A 199 -5.98 25.23 -16.85
CA TYR A 199 -6.85 24.56 -17.80
C TYR A 199 -7.64 25.55 -18.64
N ASP A 200 -7.68 25.26 -19.94
CA ASP A 200 -8.45 25.98 -20.95
C ASP A 200 -9.03 24.96 -21.94
N ASN A 201 -10.25 24.49 -21.65
CA ASN A 201 -10.99 23.55 -22.51
C ASN A 201 -10.24 22.23 -22.83
N ARG A 202 -9.39 21.76 -21.89
CA ARG A 202 -8.61 20.49 -22.03
C ARG A 202 -8.59 19.70 -20.76
N PHE A 203 -8.45 18.37 -20.87
CA PHE A 203 -8.27 17.47 -19.73
C PHE A 203 -6.87 17.52 -19.14
N TRP A 204 -5.85 17.83 -19.96
CA TRP A 204 -4.47 18.05 -19.54
C TRP A 204 -4.18 19.55 -19.50
N PRO A 205 -3.51 20.07 -18.46
CA PRO A 205 -3.28 21.50 -18.33
C PRO A 205 -2.33 22.03 -19.42
N ASP A 206 -2.57 23.27 -19.84
CA ASP A 206 -1.71 23.96 -20.81
C ASP A 206 -0.33 24.33 -20.22
N LYS A 207 -0.29 24.55 -18.91
CA LYS A 207 0.92 24.87 -18.15
C LYS A 207 0.76 24.54 -16.69
N PHE A 208 1.87 24.28 -16.00
CA PHE A 208 1.90 24.16 -14.56
C PHE A 208 3.19 24.73 -13.98
N GLU A 209 3.12 25.08 -12.70
CA GLU A 209 4.20 25.61 -11.90
C GLU A 209 4.23 24.87 -10.59
N THR A 210 5.42 24.43 -10.16
CA THR A 210 5.63 23.66 -8.93
C THR A 210 6.38 24.53 -7.92
N CYS A 211 5.90 24.54 -6.69
CA CYS A 211 6.57 25.15 -5.54
C CYS A 211 7.10 24.04 -4.61
N LEU A 212 8.40 24.03 -4.41
CA LEU A 212 9.13 23.15 -3.51
C LEU A 212 9.78 23.92 -2.34
N ASP A 213 9.39 25.19 -2.12
CA ASP A 213 9.93 26.00 -1.02
C ASP A 213 9.44 25.44 0.32
N GLU A 214 10.38 24.97 1.16
CA GLU A 214 10.08 24.32 2.45
C GLU A 214 9.29 25.24 3.40
N LYS A 215 9.50 26.56 3.35
CA LYS A 215 8.76 27.51 4.18
C LYS A 215 7.29 27.60 3.76
N VAL A 216 7.05 27.58 2.44
CA VAL A 216 5.69 27.59 1.90
C VAL A 216 4.99 26.27 2.23
N LEU A 217 5.66 25.13 2.01
CA LEU A 217 5.10 23.80 2.29
C LEU A 217 4.79 23.64 3.78
N SER A 218 5.72 23.98 4.68
CA SER A 218 5.50 23.91 6.12
C SER A 218 4.38 24.83 6.61
N TRP A 219 4.21 25.98 5.95
CA TRP A 219 3.10 26.88 6.29
C TRP A 219 1.73 26.31 5.85
N VAL A 220 1.68 25.64 4.71
CA VAL A 220 0.43 25.01 4.22
C VAL A 220 0.07 23.77 5.04
N GLU A 221 1.07 23.06 5.61
CA GLU A 221 0.89 21.87 6.43
C GLU A 221 0.53 22.20 7.91
N SER A 222 0.72 23.45 8.37
CA SER A 222 0.46 23.90 9.74
C SER A 222 -1.01 24.29 9.97
#